data_49b2d64ccabba096a574bcd43293ed27
#
_entry.id   49b2d64ccabba096a574bcd43293ed27
#
_cell.length_a   1.000
_cell.length_b   1.000
_cell.length_c   1.000
_cell.angle_alpha   90.00
_cell.angle_beta   90.00
_cell.angle_gamma   90.00
#
_symmetry.space_group_name_H-M   'P 1'
#
loop_
_entity.id
_entity.type
_entity.pdbx_description
1 polymer ?
#
loop_
_entity_poly.entity_id
_entity_poly.type
_entity_poly.pdbx_seq_one_letter_code
_entity_poly.pdbx_strand_id
1 'polypeptide(L)'
;MTSRKTADAEAWLNSHGIINYDDLIDASYHLEGEDLKKRQFILSRGRAPVEMYVDADPSMCAWAFEEQGVPAVMFMNPGYLAVERRPDAPTKVRKWTDIEEAIDRVNTARSKDAANPRDLEFWQD
;
A
#
# COMPACT_ATOMS: atom_id res chain seq x y z
N MET A 1 5.19 -3.29 6.39
CA MET A 1 6.14 -2.77 5.38
C MET A 1 5.78 -1.33 5.01
N THR A 2 6.74 -0.49 4.79
CA THR A 2 6.51 0.93 4.50
C THR A 2 7.59 1.50 3.58
N SER A 3 7.24 2.48 2.76
CA SER A 3 8.18 3.28 1.97
C SER A 3 8.79 4.45 2.76
N ARG A 4 8.40 4.65 4.00
CA ARG A 4 8.91 5.71 4.87
C ARG A 4 10.23 5.32 5.50
N LYS A 5 11.00 6.31 5.95
CA LYS A 5 12.16 6.09 6.83
C LYS A 5 11.70 5.58 8.19
N THR A 6 12.55 4.83 8.87
CA THR A 6 12.23 4.19 10.15
C THR A 6 11.62 5.16 11.18
N ALA A 7 12.27 6.29 11.41
CA ALA A 7 11.82 7.27 12.42
C ALA A 7 10.42 7.83 12.09
N ASP A 8 10.15 8.12 10.83
CA ASP A 8 8.87 8.67 10.39
C ASP A 8 7.76 7.61 10.48
N ALA A 9 8.07 6.37 10.14
CA ALA A 9 7.14 5.26 10.23
C ALA A 9 6.77 4.94 11.69
N GLU A 10 7.75 4.90 12.57
CA GLU A 10 7.54 4.68 14.00
C GLU A 10 6.72 5.82 14.63
N ALA A 11 7.03 7.06 14.30
CA ALA A 11 6.27 8.21 14.79
C ALA A 11 4.81 8.16 14.33
N TRP A 12 4.57 7.78 13.09
CA TRP A 12 3.22 7.63 12.55
C TRP A 12 2.45 6.50 13.26
N LEU A 13 3.06 5.32 13.40
CA LEU A 13 2.46 4.18 14.10
C LEU A 13 2.09 4.54 15.53
N ASN A 14 3.01 5.17 16.26
CA ASN A 14 2.79 5.59 17.63
C ASN A 14 1.65 6.62 17.74
N SER A 15 1.58 7.58 16.84
CA SER A 15 0.51 8.59 16.84
C SER A 15 -0.87 8.00 16.58
N HIS A 16 -0.95 6.83 15.95
CA HIS A 16 -2.18 6.09 15.66
C HIS A 16 -2.44 4.94 16.65
N GLY A 17 -1.65 4.84 17.72
CA GLY A 17 -1.80 3.81 18.73
C GLY A 17 -1.47 2.39 18.26
N ILE A 18 -0.74 2.24 17.16
CA ILE A 18 -0.32 0.96 16.63
C ILE A 18 1.03 0.60 17.24
N ILE A 19 1.01 -0.22 18.28
CA ILE A 19 2.20 -0.62 19.04
C ILE A 19 2.45 -2.14 19.00
N ASN A 20 1.49 -2.93 18.59
CA ASN A 20 1.57 -4.38 18.55
C ASN A 20 1.95 -4.85 17.14
N TYR A 21 3.23 -4.80 16.83
CA TYR A 21 3.81 -5.39 15.62
C TYR A 21 5.15 -6.03 15.97
N ASP A 22 5.49 -7.11 15.29
CA ASP A 22 6.71 -7.86 15.55
C ASP A 22 7.93 -7.22 14.89
N ASP A 23 7.74 -6.61 13.72
CA ASP A 23 8.82 -6.04 12.93
C ASP A 23 8.32 -4.90 12.04
N LEU A 24 9.20 -3.93 11.81
CA LEU A 24 8.99 -2.82 10.90
C LEU A 24 10.04 -2.86 9.79
N ILE A 25 9.59 -3.13 8.58
CA ILE A 25 10.46 -3.14 7.40
C ILE A 25 10.20 -1.85 6.62
N ASP A 26 11.20 -1.03 6.54
CA ASP A 26 11.16 0.31 5.97
C ASP A 26 11.96 0.45 4.66
N ALA A 27 12.07 1.68 4.17
CA ALA A 27 12.75 1.99 2.93
C ALA A 27 14.28 1.75 2.96
N SER A 28 14.89 1.53 4.13
CA SER A 28 16.33 1.25 4.23
C SER A 28 16.75 -0.05 3.58
N TYR A 29 15.79 -0.96 3.37
CA TYR A 29 16.01 -2.24 2.67
C TYR A 29 15.89 -2.15 1.14
N HIS A 30 15.83 -0.94 0.60
CA HIS A 30 15.73 -0.72 -0.84
C HIS A 30 17.10 -0.75 -1.51
N LEU A 31 17.19 -1.54 -2.59
CA LEU A 31 18.33 -1.52 -3.50
C LEU A 31 17.90 -0.84 -4.80
N GLU A 32 18.79 -0.09 -5.41
CA GLU A 32 18.53 0.60 -6.66
C GLU A 32 18.12 -0.40 -7.77
N GLY A 33 17.03 -0.11 -8.45
CA GLY A 33 16.49 -0.97 -9.52
C GLY A 33 15.57 -2.10 -9.06
N GLU A 34 15.39 -2.29 -7.76
CA GLU A 34 14.44 -3.27 -7.21
C GLU A 34 13.08 -2.65 -6.90
N ASP A 35 12.03 -3.45 -7.01
CA ASP A 35 10.71 -3.10 -6.48
C ASP A 35 10.77 -3.17 -4.94
N LEU A 36 10.62 -2.04 -4.29
CA LEU A 36 10.73 -1.91 -2.84
C LEU A 36 9.76 -2.85 -2.10
N LYS A 37 8.50 -2.90 -2.51
CA LYS A 37 7.50 -3.74 -1.83
C LYS A 37 7.79 -5.22 -1.98
N LYS A 38 8.18 -5.66 -3.16
CA LYS A 38 8.57 -7.06 -3.41
C LYS A 38 9.79 -7.44 -2.57
N ARG A 39 10.78 -6.56 -2.49
CA ARG A 39 11.95 -6.78 -1.64
C ARG A 39 11.57 -6.88 -0.17
N GLN A 40 10.76 -5.98 0.32
CA GLN A 40 10.26 -6.00 1.70
C GLN A 40 9.47 -7.28 2.01
N PHE A 41 8.62 -7.73 1.09
CA PHE A 41 7.90 -8.99 1.22
C PHE A 41 8.84 -10.19 1.37
N ILE A 42 9.84 -10.29 0.52
CA ILE A 42 10.82 -11.39 0.55
C ILE A 42 11.63 -11.35 1.85
N LEU A 43 12.02 -10.17 2.32
CA LEU A 43 12.70 -10.02 3.60
C LEU A 43 11.82 -10.46 4.78
N SER A 44 10.53 -10.09 4.76
CA SER A 44 9.57 -10.53 5.77
C SER A 44 9.48 -12.05 5.82
N ARG A 45 9.40 -12.67 4.66
CA ARG A 45 9.30 -14.13 4.50
C ARG A 45 10.55 -14.87 4.97
N GLY A 46 11.71 -14.23 4.86
CA GLY A 46 12.96 -14.75 5.40
C GLY A 46 13.04 -14.69 6.94
N ARG A 47 12.25 -13.84 7.58
CA ARG A 47 12.21 -13.69 9.04
C ARG A 47 11.16 -14.55 9.71
N ALA A 48 9.99 -14.69 9.09
CA ALA A 48 8.88 -15.48 9.61
C ALA A 48 7.95 -15.93 8.47
N PRO A 49 7.14 -16.97 8.68
CA PRO A 49 6.10 -17.34 7.73
C PRO A 49 5.14 -16.17 7.49
N VAL A 50 4.82 -15.89 6.24
CA VAL A 50 3.80 -14.91 5.87
C VAL A 50 2.53 -15.67 5.53
N GLU A 51 1.52 -15.54 6.37
CA GLU A 51 0.25 -16.24 6.22
C GLU A 51 -0.75 -15.47 5.37
N MET A 52 -0.63 -14.14 5.33
CA MET A 52 -1.51 -13.26 4.57
C MET A 52 -0.77 -11.96 4.22
N TYR A 53 -1.04 -11.45 3.03
CA TYR A 53 -0.56 -10.15 2.57
C TYR A 53 -1.72 -9.17 2.45
N VAL A 54 -1.57 -7.97 2.99
CA VAL A 54 -2.58 -6.91 2.93
C VAL A 54 -1.97 -5.65 2.35
N ASP A 55 -2.51 -5.18 1.25
CA ASP A 55 -2.05 -3.96 0.58
C ASP A 55 -3.21 -3.28 -0.15
N ALA A 56 -3.05 -2.00 -0.41
CA ALA A 56 -3.94 -1.24 -1.28
C ALA A 56 -3.53 -1.30 -2.76
N ASP A 57 -2.37 -1.86 -3.06
CA ASP A 57 -1.84 -2.02 -4.42
C ASP A 57 -2.31 -3.35 -5.03
N PRO A 58 -3.19 -3.32 -6.05
CA PRO A 58 -3.71 -4.54 -6.65
C PRO A 58 -2.61 -5.37 -7.33
N SER A 59 -1.59 -4.74 -7.91
CA SER A 59 -0.49 -5.45 -8.56
C SER A 59 0.33 -6.25 -7.55
N MET A 60 0.56 -5.70 -6.37
CA MET A 60 1.24 -6.40 -5.29
C MET A 60 0.41 -7.52 -4.70
N CYS A 61 -0.90 -7.33 -4.55
CA CYS A 61 -1.80 -8.39 -4.11
C CYS A 61 -1.83 -9.54 -5.10
N ALA A 62 -1.92 -9.26 -6.39
CA ALA A 62 -1.86 -10.26 -7.45
C ALA A 62 -0.53 -11.02 -7.43
N TRP A 63 0.58 -10.31 -7.35
CA TRP A 63 1.91 -10.92 -7.28
C TRP A 63 2.08 -11.82 -6.05
N ALA A 64 1.65 -11.38 -4.87
CA ALA A 64 1.72 -12.17 -3.65
C ALA A 64 0.89 -13.45 -3.76
N PHE A 65 -0.29 -13.37 -4.35
CA PHE A 65 -1.16 -14.52 -4.54
C PHE A 65 -0.65 -15.47 -5.62
N GLU A 66 -0.36 -14.95 -6.82
CA GLU A 66 -0.04 -15.77 -7.99
C GLU A 66 1.39 -16.31 -7.94
N GLU A 67 2.36 -15.49 -7.60
CA GLU A 67 3.78 -15.87 -7.66
C GLU A 67 4.33 -16.34 -6.32
N GLN A 68 3.81 -15.87 -5.21
CA GLN A 68 4.30 -16.23 -3.87
C GLN A 68 3.41 -17.26 -3.16
N GLY A 69 2.23 -17.53 -3.69
CA GLY A 69 1.29 -18.50 -3.10
C GLY A 69 0.75 -18.07 -1.73
N VAL A 70 0.65 -16.77 -1.47
CA VAL A 70 0.19 -16.21 -0.20
C VAL A 70 -1.20 -15.61 -0.39
N PRO A 71 -2.18 -15.94 0.48
CA PRO A 71 -3.47 -15.25 0.47
C PRO A 71 -3.29 -13.74 0.55
N ALA A 72 -4.00 -13.00 -0.30
CA ALA A 72 -3.90 -11.55 -0.34
C ALA A 72 -5.25 -10.88 -0.10
N VAL A 73 -5.24 -9.82 0.68
CA VAL A 73 -6.40 -8.95 0.91
C VAL A 73 -6.08 -7.56 0.35
N MET A 74 -6.87 -7.13 -0.60
CA MET A 74 -6.75 -5.80 -1.15
C MET A 74 -7.57 -4.82 -0.33
N PHE A 75 -6.90 -3.86 0.31
CA PHE A 75 -7.56 -2.76 1.00
C PHE A 75 -7.83 -1.62 0.02
N MET A 76 -9.10 -1.29 -0.16
CA MET A 76 -9.50 -0.21 -1.05
C MET A 76 -9.61 1.11 -0.30
N ASN A 77 -8.69 2.04 -0.58
CA ASN A 77 -8.73 3.36 0.01
C ASN A 77 -9.76 4.24 -0.73
N PRO A 78 -10.73 4.85 -0.02
CA PRO A 78 -11.69 5.78 -0.62
C PRO A 78 -11.04 6.95 -1.37
N GLY A 79 -9.82 7.34 -0.98
CA GLY A 79 -9.04 8.36 -1.67
C GLY A 79 -8.66 8.04 -3.12
N TYR A 80 -8.74 6.77 -3.54
CA TYR A 80 -8.58 6.40 -4.96
C TYR A 80 -9.76 6.84 -5.84
N LEU A 81 -10.89 7.15 -5.23
CA LEU A 81 -12.09 7.53 -5.94
C LEU A 81 -12.23 9.06 -5.99
N ALA A 82 -12.78 9.56 -7.10
CA ALA A 82 -13.27 10.93 -7.14
C ALA A 82 -14.32 11.16 -6.04
N VAL A 83 -14.42 12.39 -5.54
CA VAL A 83 -15.29 12.73 -4.40
C VAL A 83 -16.72 12.23 -4.60
N GLU A 84 -17.25 12.36 -5.82
CA GLU A 84 -18.60 11.93 -6.19
C GLU A 84 -18.79 10.42 -6.20
N ARG A 85 -17.70 9.66 -6.18
CA ARG A 85 -17.70 8.20 -6.22
C ARG A 85 -17.30 7.55 -4.89
N ARG A 86 -17.02 8.36 -3.88
CA ARG A 86 -16.67 7.85 -2.54
C ARG A 86 -17.86 7.20 -1.84
N PRO A 87 -17.63 6.30 -0.86
CA PRO A 87 -18.70 5.62 -0.14
C PRO A 87 -19.71 6.54 0.53
N ASP A 88 -19.28 7.73 0.91
CA ASP A 88 -20.07 8.77 1.54
C ASP A 88 -20.84 9.66 0.57
N ALA A 89 -20.64 9.50 -0.73
CA ALA A 89 -21.42 10.19 -1.75
C ALA A 89 -22.85 9.61 -1.82
N PRO A 90 -23.90 10.40 -1.57
CA PRO A 90 -25.21 9.86 -1.18
C PRO A 90 -26.02 9.19 -2.29
N THR A 91 -25.59 9.15 -3.54
CA THR A 91 -26.49 8.76 -4.65
C THR A 91 -25.88 7.96 -5.78
N LYS A 92 -24.64 7.47 -5.69
CA LYS A 92 -24.01 6.78 -6.83
C LYS A 92 -23.72 5.31 -6.55
N VAL A 93 -24.31 4.45 -7.33
CA VAL A 93 -23.92 3.04 -7.41
C VAL A 93 -22.58 2.95 -8.12
N ARG A 94 -21.61 2.32 -7.48
CA ARG A 94 -20.28 2.13 -8.05
C ARG A 94 -20.23 0.88 -8.89
N LYS A 95 -19.59 1.01 -10.03
CA LYS A 95 -19.20 -0.13 -10.83
C LYS A 95 -17.77 -0.52 -10.46
N TRP A 96 -17.49 -1.80 -10.48
CA TRP A 96 -16.14 -2.31 -10.22
C TRP A 96 -15.10 -1.71 -11.17
N THR A 97 -15.44 -1.58 -12.44
CA THR A 97 -14.59 -0.94 -13.45
C THR A 97 -14.20 0.51 -13.12
N ASP A 98 -15.11 1.27 -12.51
CA ASP A 98 -14.83 2.65 -12.09
C ASP A 98 -13.76 2.69 -10.97
N ILE A 99 -13.74 1.68 -10.14
CA ILE A 99 -12.77 1.52 -9.05
C ILE A 99 -11.41 1.13 -9.60
N GLU A 100 -11.36 0.16 -10.51
CA GLU A 100 -10.14 -0.25 -11.20
C GLU A 100 -9.49 0.93 -11.93
N GLU A 101 -10.27 1.67 -12.71
CA GLU A 101 -9.78 2.86 -13.41
C GLU A 101 -9.26 3.95 -12.46
N ALA A 102 -9.90 4.13 -11.31
CA ALA A 102 -9.46 5.09 -10.31
C ALA A 102 -8.12 4.67 -9.69
N ILE A 103 -7.95 3.39 -9.38
CA ILE A 103 -6.71 2.82 -8.85
C ILE A 103 -5.58 2.97 -9.86
N ASP A 104 -5.81 2.59 -11.12
CA ASP A 104 -4.81 2.69 -12.19
C ASP A 104 -4.35 4.13 -12.41
N ARG A 105 -5.29 5.07 -12.34
CA ARG A 105 -4.98 6.50 -12.48
C ARG A 105 -4.09 7.00 -11.36
N VAL A 106 -4.37 6.62 -10.12
CA VAL A 106 -3.56 7.00 -8.95
C VAL A 106 -2.18 6.34 -9.02
N ASN A 107 -2.11 5.07 -9.35
CA ASN A 107 -0.83 4.36 -9.49
C ASN A 107 0.04 4.95 -10.59
N THR A 108 -0.55 5.32 -11.73
CA THR A 108 0.16 5.99 -12.83
C THR A 108 0.68 7.36 -12.41
N ALA A 109 -0.13 8.16 -11.71
CA ALA A 109 0.31 9.44 -11.19
C ALA A 109 1.48 9.30 -10.19
N ARG A 110 1.41 8.33 -9.29
CA ARG A 110 2.48 8.03 -8.32
C ARG A 110 3.77 7.58 -9.00
N SER A 111 3.69 6.76 -10.03
CA SER A 111 4.89 6.31 -10.75
C SER A 111 5.60 7.46 -11.48
N LYS A 112 4.85 8.49 -11.89
CA LYS A 112 5.41 9.70 -12.50
C LYS A 112 5.99 10.67 -11.48
N ASP A 113 5.43 10.70 -10.27
CA ASP A 113 5.82 11.58 -9.17
C ASP A 113 6.65 10.87 -8.09
N ALA A 114 7.32 9.77 -8.43
CA ALA A 114 8.05 8.92 -7.48
C ALA A 114 9.10 9.64 -6.61
N ALA A 115 9.40 10.91 -6.91
CA ALA A 115 10.26 11.77 -6.11
C ALA A 115 9.50 12.81 -5.28
N ASN A 116 8.16 12.82 -5.27
CA ASN A 116 7.38 13.85 -4.62
C ASN A 116 6.90 13.41 -3.23
N PRO A 117 7.36 14.06 -2.14
CA PRO A 117 6.95 13.73 -0.78
C PRO A 117 5.46 13.93 -0.49
N ARG A 118 4.68 14.52 -1.40
CA ARG A 118 3.22 14.65 -1.25
C ARG A 118 2.47 13.32 -1.26
N ASP A 119 3.06 12.27 -1.80
CA ASP A 119 2.47 10.92 -1.71
C ASP A 119 2.28 10.44 -0.26
N LEU A 120 3.01 11.05 0.67
CA LEU A 120 2.87 10.74 2.09
C LEU A 120 1.63 11.38 2.73
N GLU A 121 1.15 12.52 2.21
CA GLU A 121 -0.06 13.19 2.70
C GLU A 121 -1.33 12.39 2.36
N PHE A 122 -1.31 11.64 1.26
CA PHE A 122 -2.43 10.82 0.82
C PHE A 122 -2.81 9.71 1.81
N TRP A 123 -1.86 9.25 2.61
CA TRP A 123 -2.03 8.18 3.61
C TRP A 123 -2.22 8.71 5.03
N GLN A 124 -2.24 10.03 5.22
CA GLN A 124 -2.33 10.66 6.54
C GLN A 124 -3.76 11.00 6.99
N ASP A 125 -4.71 10.92 6.10
CA ASP A 125 -6.13 11.19 6.40
C ASP A 125 -6.89 9.96 6.87
#